data_aab89970cb27c9d430ba1754a99575f0
#
_entry.id   aab89970cb27c9d430ba1754a99575f0
#
_cell.length_a   1.000
_cell.length_b   1.000
_cell.length_c   1.000
_cell.angle_alpha   90.00
_cell.angle_beta   90.00
_cell.angle_gamma   90.00
#
_symmetry.space_group_name_H-M   'P 1'
#
loop_
_entity.id
_entity.type
_entity.pdbx_description
1 polymer ?
#
loop_
_entity_poly.entity_id
_entity_poly.type
_entity_poly.pdbx_seq_one_letter_code
_entity_poly.pdbx_strand_id
1 'polypeptide(L)'
;MLLDSVAERLKTMTNEIRIEGHTDNVPITTPLYPSNWELSSARAITVGRYLSEHDGISPTRLAAAGYGEFRPVTSNDSREGRARNRRVDLVILFPHLQAQPPAVAGARPSQREALP
;
A
#
# COMPACT_ATOMS: atom_id res chain seq x y z
N MET A 1 -8.54 10.58 15.36
CA MET A 1 -8.86 9.64 14.28
C MET A 1 -7.95 8.41 14.41
N LEU A 2 -8.40 7.25 14.01
CA LEU A 2 -7.64 6.01 14.16
C LEU A 2 -6.24 6.12 13.51
N LEU A 3 -6.17 6.73 12.34
CA LEU A 3 -4.89 6.89 11.64
C LEU A 3 -3.90 7.72 12.45
N ASP A 4 -4.37 8.75 13.15
CA ASP A 4 -3.50 9.58 13.99
C ASP A 4 -2.94 8.77 15.17
N SER A 5 -3.74 7.87 15.74
CA SER A 5 -3.29 7.00 16.83
C SER A 5 -2.22 6.03 16.36
N VAL A 6 -2.37 5.50 15.16
CA VAL A 6 -1.35 4.63 14.55
C VAL A 6 -0.08 5.44 14.28
N ALA A 7 -0.21 6.66 13.77
CA ALA A 7 0.92 7.52 13.47
C ALA A 7 1.76 7.82 14.70
N GLU A 8 1.13 7.98 15.87
CA GLU A 8 1.87 8.21 17.12
C GLU A 8 2.86 7.08 17.40
N ARG A 9 2.45 5.85 17.13
CA ARG A 9 3.33 4.69 17.30
C ARG A 9 4.42 4.64 16.23
N LEU A 10 4.05 4.97 15.00
CA LEU A 10 4.99 4.96 13.88
C LEU A 10 6.10 5.99 14.04
N LYS A 11 5.82 7.09 14.71
CA LYS A 11 6.82 8.13 14.99
C LYS A 11 7.94 7.64 15.90
N THR A 12 7.68 6.66 16.75
CA THR A 12 8.69 6.11 17.65
C THR A 12 9.64 5.15 16.95
N MET A 13 9.37 4.84 15.68
CA MET A 13 10.13 3.91 14.87
C MET A 13 10.87 4.64 13.76
N THR A 14 11.87 3.97 13.19
CA THR A 14 12.61 4.47 12.02
C THR A 14 12.36 3.58 10.80
N ASN A 15 11.55 2.54 10.94
CA ASN A 15 11.27 1.59 9.88
C ASN A 15 10.59 2.24 8.69
N GLU A 16 10.85 1.69 7.52
CA GLU A 16 10.08 2.03 6.33
C GLU A 16 8.67 1.47 6.45
N ILE A 17 7.73 2.18 5.87
CA ILE A 17 6.31 1.83 5.89
C ILE A 17 5.83 1.79 4.44
N ARG A 18 5.25 0.66 4.05
CA ARG A 18 4.59 0.55 2.76
C ARG A 18 3.09 0.63 2.97
N ILE A 19 2.48 1.55 2.27
CA ILE A 19 1.03 1.76 2.32
C ILE A 19 0.42 1.04 1.13
N GLU A 20 -0.43 0.05 1.39
CA GLU A 20 -0.98 -0.82 0.36
C GLU A 20 -2.47 -0.59 0.23
N GLY A 21 -2.90 -0.09 -0.92
CA GLY A 21 -4.31 0.10 -1.23
C GLY A 21 -4.90 -1.12 -1.90
N HIS A 22 -6.14 -1.45 -1.52
CA HIS A 22 -6.87 -2.59 -2.05
C HIS A 22 -8.32 -2.22 -2.35
N THR A 23 -8.90 -2.91 -3.31
CA THR A 23 -10.31 -2.76 -3.67
C THR A 23 -11.01 -4.11 -3.59
N ASP A 24 -12.35 -4.09 -3.70
CA ASP A 24 -13.10 -5.29 -4.03
C ASP A 24 -13.03 -5.56 -5.55
N ASN A 25 -13.77 -6.55 -6.01
CA ASN A 25 -13.76 -6.94 -7.41
C ASN A 25 -14.85 -6.26 -8.26
N VAL A 26 -15.55 -5.29 -7.72
CA VAL A 26 -16.51 -4.54 -8.52
C VAL A 26 -15.74 -3.65 -9.50
N PRO A 27 -15.97 -3.82 -10.80
CA PRO A 27 -15.25 -3.01 -11.79
C PRO A 27 -15.54 -1.53 -11.60
N ILE A 28 -14.50 -0.71 -11.75
CA ILE A 28 -14.64 0.73 -11.77
C ILE A 28 -14.02 1.24 -13.07
N THR A 29 -14.70 2.15 -13.71
CA THR A 29 -14.17 2.85 -14.88
C THR A 29 -14.75 4.25 -14.87
N THR A 30 -13.93 5.20 -14.47
CA THR A 30 -14.29 6.62 -14.44
C THR A 30 -13.16 7.41 -15.08
N PRO A 31 -13.39 8.68 -15.48
CA PRO A 31 -12.29 9.50 -15.98
C PRO A 31 -11.14 9.64 -14.98
N LEU A 32 -11.45 9.65 -13.68
CA LEU A 32 -10.44 9.80 -12.64
C LEU A 32 -9.76 8.47 -12.32
N TYR A 33 -10.52 7.37 -12.32
CA TYR A 33 -10.03 6.04 -12.01
C TYR A 33 -10.40 5.05 -13.11
N PRO A 34 -9.52 4.88 -14.10
CA PRO A 34 -9.80 3.96 -15.20
C PRO A 34 -9.97 2.50 -14.76
N SER A 35 -9.36 2.11 -13.66
CA SER A 35 -9.46 0.75 -13.12
C SER A 35 -9.25 0.75 -11.62
N ASN A 36 -9.42 -0.43 -11.02
CA ASN A 36 -9.13 -0.61 -9.59
C ASN A 36 -7.64 -0.43 -9.26
N TRP A 37 -6.76 -0.56 -10.23
CA TRP A 37 -5.35 -0.24 -10.05
C TRP A 37 -5.16 1.21 -9.67
N GLU A 38 -5.75 2.12 -10.44
CA GLU A 38 -5.64 3.56 -10.17
C GLU A 38 -6.34 3.94 -8.88
N LEU A 39 -7.52 3.36 -8.62
CA LEU A 39 -8.26 3.66 -7.39
C LEU A 39 -7.48 3.26 -6.15
N SER A 40 -6.95 2.04 -6.12
CA SER A 40 -6.19 1.54 -4.97
C SER A 40 -4.91 2.33 -4.76
N SER A 41 -4.23 2.69 -5.84
CA SER A 41 -3.03 3.50 -5.78
C SER A 41 -3.32 4.90 -5.24
N ALA A 42 -4.40 5.52 -5.70
CA ALA A 42 -4.80 6.85 -5.23
C ALA A 42 -5.11 6.84 -3.73
N ARG A 43 -5.79 5.80 -3.25
CA ARG A 43 -6.09 5.68 -1.82
C ARG A 43 -4.84 5.51 -0.98
N ALA A 44 -3.90 4.70 -1.44
CA ALA A 44 -2.62 4.52 -0.74
C ALA A 44 -1.85 5.84 -0.69
N ILE A 45 -1.81 6.59 -1.78
CA ILE A 45 -1.14 7.89 -1.84
C ILE A 45 -1.80 8.89 -0.89
N THR A 46 -3.13 8.92 -0.85
CA THR A 46 -3.86 9.81 0.05
C THR A 46 -3.51 9.55 1.51
N VAL A 47 -3.46 8.28 1.91
CA VAL A 47 -3.07 7.91 3.27
C VAL A 47 -1.61 8.30 3.54
N GLY A 48 -0.71 8.03 2.59
CA GLY A 48 0.70 8.40 2.73
C GLY A 48 0.90 9.90 2.90
N ARG A 49 0.19 10.69 2.10
CA ARG A 49 0.25 12.13 2.23
C ARG A 49 -0.28 12.62 3.57
N TYR A 50 -1.35 12.01 4.06
CA TYR A 50 -1.89 12.36 5.36
C TYR A 50 -0.87 12.07 6.47
N LEU A 51 -0.25 10.90 6.44
CA LEU A 51 0.78 10.54 7.43
C LEU A 51 1.96 11.51 7.39
N SER A 52 2.37 11.93 6.22
CA SER A 52 3.49 12.84 6.05
C SER A 52 3.11 14.28 6.37
N GLU A 53 2.03 14.79 5.78
CA GLU A 53 1.69 16.21 5.84
C GLU A 53 0.97 16.59 7.13
N HIS A 54 0.13 15.70 7.66
CA HIS A 54 -0.64 15.97 8.88
C HIS A 54 0.05 15.40 10.12
N ASP A 55 0.52 14.16 10.05
CA ASP A 55 1.06 13.47 11.21
C ASP A 55 2.58 13.60 11.35
N GLY A 56 3.26 14.20 10.41
CA GLY A 56 4.67 14.51 10.52
C GLY A 56 5.63 13.34 10.35
N ILE A 57 5.18 12.24 9.72
CA ILE A 57 6.08 11.13 9.41
C ILE A 57 6.92 11.49 8.19
N SER A 58 8.22 11.27 8.27
CA SER A 58 9.11 11.60 7.17
C SER A 58 8.70 10.87 5.90
N PRO A 59 8.51 11.57 4.77
CA PRO A 59 8.16 10.93 3.51
C PRO A 59 9.25 9.98 3.01
N THR A 60 10.48 10.09 3.50
CA THR A 60 11.55 9.16 3.13
C THR A 60 11.32 7.75 3.65
N ARG A 61 10.42 7.60 4.63
CA ARG A 61 10.04 6.30 5.19
C ARG A 61 8.84 5.67 4.49
N LEU A 62 8.18 6.40 3.59
CA LEU A 62 6.87 6.01 3.07
C LEU A 62 6.96 5.58 1.62
N ALA A 63 6.26 4.51 1.29
CA ALA A 63 6.01 4.08 -0.08
C ALA A 63 4.53 3.75 -0.22
N ALA A 64 3.96 4.03 -1.37
CA ALA A 64 2.57 3.70 -1.65
C ALA A 64 2.49 2.67 -2.77
N ALA A 65 1.62 1.70 -2.62
CA ALA A 65 1.41 0.66 -3.62
C ALA A 65 -0.08 0.37 -3.77
N GLY A 66 -0.54 0.23 -5.00
CA GLY A 66 -1.90 -0.16 -5.30
C GLY A 66 -1.93 -1.58 -5.83
N TYR A 67 -2.70 -2.44 -5.20
CA TYR A 67 -2.83 -3.84 -5.59
C TYR A 67 -4.13 -4.13 -6.34
N GLY A 68 -5.01 -3.13 -6.48
CA GLY A 68 -6.30 -3.35 -7.12
C GLY A 68 -7.14 -4.36 -6.35
N GLU A 69 -7.84 -5.22 -7.09
CA GLU A 69 -8.72 -6.25 -6.54
C GLU A 69 -8.01 -7.59 -6.30
N PHE A 70 -6.72 -7.67 -6.59
CA PHE A 70 -6.03 -8.95 -6.78
C PHE A 70 -5.47 -9.58 -5.52
N ARG A 71 -5.63 -8.94 -4.36
CA ARG A 71 -5.18 -9.48 -3.06
C ARG A 71 -6.30 -9.39 -2.03
N PRO A 72 -7.41 -10.12 -2.26
CA PRO A 72 -8.51 -10.09 -1.30
C PRO A 72 -8.13 -10.79 0.00
N VAL A 73 -8.69 -10.31 1.11
CA VAL A 73 -8.54 -10.97 2.42
C VAL A 73 -9.71 -11.87 2.72
N THR A 74 -10.79 -11.76 1.94
CA THR A 74 -11.98 -12.59 2.08
C THR A 74 -12.71 -12.65 0.75
N SER A 75 -13.79 -13.44 0.70
CA SER A 75 -14.58 -13.56 -0.52
C SER A 75 -15.26 -12.24 -0.88
N ASN A 76 -15.34 -11.96 -2.18
CA ASN A 76 -16.10 -10.84 -2.72
C ASN A 76 -17.59 -11.19 -2.95
N ASP A 77 -18.01 -12.40 -2.57
CA ASP A 77 -19.38 -12.86 -2.83
C ASP A 77 -20.43 -12.19 -1.95
N SER A 78 -20.01 -11.61 -0.83
CA SER A 78 -20.91 -10.91 0.07
C SER A 78 -20.57 -9.44 0.14
N ARG A 79 -21.55 -8.62 0.53
CA ARG A 79 -21.33 -7.19 0.75
C ARG A 79 -20.31 -6.98 1.87
N GLU A 80 -20.39 -7.77 2.95
CA GLU A 80 -19.46 -7.68 4.07
C GLU A 80 -18.05 -8.03 3.65
N GLY A 81 -17.88 -9.06 2.84
CA GLY A 81 -16.57 -9.46 2.32
C GLY A 81 -15.98 -8.38 1.43
N ARG A 82 -16.78 -7.81 0.54
CA ARG A 82 -16.31 -6.72 -0.32
C ARG A 82 -15.87 -5.50 0.51
N ALA A 83 -16.65 -5.17 1.55
CA ALA A 83 -16.28 -4.04 2.42
C ALA A 83 -14.94 -4.26 3.11
N ARG A 84 -14.63 -5.49 3.50
CA ARG A 84 -13.34 -5.82 4.12
C ARG A 84 -12.20 -5.80 3.11
N ASN A 85 -12.47 -6.08 1.86
CA ASN A 85 -11.45 -6.02 0.81
C ASN A 85 -11.10 -4.57 0.43
N ARG A 86 -12.04 -3.64 0.58
CA ARG A 86 -11.79 -2.21 0.35
C ARG A 86 -11.05 -1.65 1.56
N ARG A 87 -9.72 -1.65 1.49
CA ARG A 87 -8.91 -1.28 2.65
C ARG A 87 -7.59 -0.67 2.23
N VAL A 88 -6.93 -0.08 3.21
CA VAL A 88 -5.54 0.34 3.10
C VAL A 88 -4.78 -0.32 4.24
N ASP A 89 -3.74 -1.05 3.91
CA ASP A 89 -2.88 -1.71 4.89
C ASP A 89 -1.61 -0.90 5.08
N LEU A 90 -1.18 -0.76 6.32
CA LEU A 90 0.12 -0.17 6.66
C LEU A 90 1.06 -1.30 7.03
N VAL A 91 2.08 -1.50 6.21
CA VAL A 91 3.03 -2.61 6.38
C VAL A 91 4.35 -2.04 6.87
N ILE A 92 4.72 -2.40 8.09
CA ILE A 92 5.99 -1.98 8.69
C ILE A 92 7.06 -2.96 8.21
N LEU A 93 8.11 -2.42 7.61
CA LEU A 93 9.16 -3.22 7.01
C LEU A 93 10.33 -3.35 7.99
N PHE A 94 10.72 -4.59 8.28
CA PHE A 94 11.87 -4.88 9.13
C PHE A 94 12.98 -5.46 8.26
N PRO A 95 14.10 -4.74 8.08
CA PRO A 95 15.14 -5.17 7.13
C PRO A 95 15.63 -6.60 7.33
N HIS A 96 15.72 -7.05 8.58
CA HIS A 96 16.18 -8.41 8.88
C HIS A 96 15.16 -9.49 8.54
N LEU A 97 13.87 -9.12 8.45
CA LEU A 97 12.80 -10.02 8.03
C LEU A 97 12.61 -9.99 6.52
N GLN A 98 13.22 -9.03 5.87
CA GLN A 98 13.22 -8.86 4.43
C GLN A 98 14.53 -9.34 3.83
N ALA A 99 15.20 -10.26 4.53
CA ALA A 99 16.37 -10.87 3.95
C ALA A 99 16.00 -11.28 2.53
N GLN A 100 16.64 -10.62 1.58
CA GLN A 100 16.39 -10.91 0.19
C GLN A 100 16.59 -12.39 -0.02
N PRO A 101 15.72 -13.04 -0.80
CA PRO A 101 16.01 -14.41 -1.18
C PRO A 101 17.41 -14.45 -1.77
N PRO A 102 18.16 -15.54 -1.57
CA PRO A 102 19.49 -15.67 -2.15
C PRO A 102 19.41 -15.20 -3.59
N ALA A 103 20.33 -14.34 -3.98
CA ALA A 103 20.34 -13.80 -5.31
C ALA A 103 20.23 -14.95 -6.30
N VAL A 104 19.12 -15.01 -7.00
CA VAL A 104 18.99 -15.93 -8.11
C VAL A 104 20.02 -15.46 -9.14
N ALA A 105 20.86 -16.38 -9.56
CA ALA A 105 21.87 -16.04 -10.56
C ALA A 105 21.20 -15.35 -11.74
N GLY A 106 21.64 -14.14 -12.05
CA GLY A 106 21.05 -13.33 -13.10
C GLY A 106 19.93 -12.40 -12.66
N ALA A 107 19.43 -12.52 -11.45
CA ALA A 107 18.47 -11.57 -10.93
C ALA A 107 19.22 -10.35 -10.41
N ARG A 108 18.93 -9.21 -11.00
CA ARG A 108 19.48 -7.95 -10.51
C ARG A 108 18.39 -7.20 -9.76
N PRO A 109 18.52 -7.07 -8.44
CA PRO A 109 17.52 -6.32 -7.67
C PRO A 109 17.35 -4.89 -8.16
N SER A 110 18.35 -4.36 -8.81
CA SER A 110 18.36 -2.99 -9.32
C SER A 110 17.85 -2.87 -10.74
N GLN A 111 17.46 -3.96 -11.38
CA GLN A 111 16.87 -3.86 -12.71
C GLN A 111 15.46 -3.34 -12.60
N ARG A 112 15.40 -2.06 -12.42
CA ARG A 112 14.18 -1.35 -12.71
C ARG A 112 14.27 -0.93 -14.15
N GLU A 113 13.57 -1.61 -15.00
CA GLU A 113 13.34 -1.06 -16.30
C GLU A 113 12.45 0.15 -16.11
N ALA A 114 12.95 1.30 -16.49
CA ALA A 114 12.13 2.47 -16.59
C ALA A 114 11.12 2.20 -17.69
N LEU A 115 9.89 1.96 -17.30
CA LEU A 115 8.79 1.88 -18.26
C LEU A 115 8.58 3.28 -18.83
N PRO A 116 8.34 3.38 -20.12
CA PRO A 116 8.04 4.66 -20.72
C PRO A 116 6.75 5.27 -20.17
#